data_0c1ee14cef628d70d7d6245bf5118da4
#
_entry.id   0c1ee14cef628d70d7d6245bf5118da4
#
_cell.length_a   1.000
_cell.length_b   1.000
_cell.length_c   1.000
_cell.angle_alpha   90.00
_cell.angle_beta   90.00
_cell.angle_gamma   90.00
#
_symmetry.space_group_name_H-M   'P 1'
#
loop_
_entity.id
_entity.type
_entity.pdbx_description
1 polymer ?
#
loop_
_entity_poly.entity_id
_entity_poly.type
_entity_poly.pdbx_seq_one_letter_code
_entity_poly.pdbx_strand_id
1 'polypeptide(L)'
;MRSIISVSLGSRFKLIAFLIVISLPCLLLAAESARIAWAAHLGKSSQIAEMKRAVSLDPANPDLHFRLGTAEVYDLENPGLSQGIQQMRLASQLSPRETRYWEALASACEFEGDRKCAGQATEKSLTLSPMAPRIHWEAANYYLWANQQEQAFGEFRRLLELDPGYAAAAFRSALGAAGDPKVVYRALLKTDSRPQLKLAYVNFLASQGREDVALQFWKELVAGKPRLSFSAADVYLEHLIAGRNYDKALSVWNDMESLGLIRQSDQSYGLVFNGGFEYPPMNAGFDWRYQQAPYVAINFQGHEPFEGKHCLQLSFSDVENHQEEPVYEIVPVNPEQTYVLTAEVRSNNIVSGSGPQIRVIDPECRECLNASSGEIVGTTPWHEVRLTFRTGPHTTAVRISVWRARSLGYPTEILGTLWLDQVTLKPTATAFSAAAGERRSF
;
A
#
# COMPACT_ATOMS: atom_id res chain seq x y z
N MET A 1 55.77 47.44 4.47
CA MET A 1 55.82 48.50 5.49
C MET A 1 54.39 48.85 5.94
N ARG A 2 54.00 48.47 7.17
CA ARG A 2 52.73 48.92 7.75
C ARG A 2 52.93 50.31 8.32
N SER A 3 52.34 51.34 7.72
CA SER A 3 52.34 52.70 8.28
C SER A 3 51.54 52.72 9.57
N ILE A 4 52.16 52.86 10.70
CA ILE A 4 51.50 53.09 12.01
C ILE A 4 51.13 54.56 12.02
N ILE A 5 49.84 54.87 11.94
CA ILE A 5 49.32 56.23 12.12
C ILE A 5 49.22 56.47 13.64
N SER A 6 50.13 57.27 14.20
CA SER A 6 50.07 57.69 15.56
C SER A 6 49.34 59.03 15.68
N VAL A 7 48.20 59.06 16.37
CA VAL A 7 47.43 60.27 16.62
C VAL A 7 47.78 60.79 18.03
N SER A 8 48.40 61.96 18.20
CA SER A 8 48.69 62.55 19.50
C SER A 8 47.40 63.19 20.06
N LEU A 9 46.93 62.65 21.20
CA LEU A 9 45.70 63.09 21.91
C LEU A 9 45.98 64.22 22.98
N GLY A 10 47.03 65.02 22.85
CA GLY A 10 47.45 65.98 23.83
C GLY A 10 46.54 67.22 24.05
N SER A 11 45.43 67.32 23.31
CA SER A 11 44.44 68.40 23.52
C SER A 11 43.07 67.76 23.84
N ARG A 12 42.37 68.29 24.84
CA ARG A 12 40.98 67.84 25.18
C ARG A 12 40.07 67.87 23.99
N PHE A 13 40.20 68.81 23.08
CA PHE A 13 39.42 68.89 21.86
C PHE A 13 39.72 67.71 20.92
N LYS A 14 40.97 67.30 20.71
CA LYS A 14 41.38 66.17 19.93
C LYS A 14 40.89 64.85 20.53
N LEU A 15 40.95 64.74 21.85
CA LEU A 15 40.41 63.54 22.55
C LEU A 15 38.90 63.43 22.37
N ILE A 16 38.14 64.53 22.54
CA ILE A 16 36.68 64.52 22.34
C ILE A 16 36.34 64.21 20.91
N ALA A 17 37.02 64.84 19.95
CA ALA A 17 36.78 64.50 18.49
C ALA A 17 37.08 63.03 18.16
N PHE A 18 38.16 62.45 18.72
CA PHE A 18 38.50 61.05 18.56
C PHE A 18 37.44 60.12 19.18
N LEU A 19 36.96 60.42 20.37
CA LEU A 19 35.91 59.69 21.06
C LEU A 19 34.59 59.75 20.25
N ILE A 20 34.21 60.88 19.69
CA ILE A 20 33.03 61.06 18.83
C ILE A 20 33.18 60.22 17.56
N VAL A 21 34.34 60.26 16.90
CA VAL A 21 34.60 59.50 15.64
C VAL A 21 34.49 57.97 15.86
N ILE A 22 34.83 57.46 17.04
CA ILE A 22 34.69 56.04 17.35
C ILE A 22 33.30 55.70 17.91
N SER A 23 32.78 56.52 18.83
CA SER A 23 31.52 56.21 19.52
C SER A 23 30.29 56.36 18.58
N LEU A 24 30.29 57.34 17.67
CA LEU A 24 29.16 57.58 16.78
C LEU A 24 28.86 56.40 15.85
N PRO A 25 29.84 55.78 15.14
CA PRO A 25 29.58 54.54 14.37
C PRO A 25 29.11 53.38 15.22
N CYS A 26 29.68 53.22 16.44
CA CYS A 26 29.26 52.18 17.38
C CYS A 26 27.80 52.37 17.84
N LEU A 27 27.40 53.59 18.15
CA LEU A 27 26.01 53.91 18.51
C LEU A 27 25.04 53.69 17.33
N LEU A 28 25.45 54.10 16.12
CA LEU A 28 24.64 53.87 14.92
C LEU A 28 24.46 52.37 14.66
N LEU A 29 25.52 51.56 14.76
CA LEU A 29 25.44 50.10 14.62
C LEU A 29 24.59 49.45 15.70
N ALA A 30 24.70 49.90 16.93
CA ALA A 30 23.86 49.40 18.02
C ALA A 30 22.38 49.75 17.83
N ALA A 31 22.07 50.97 17.37
CA ALA A 31 20.70 51.38 17.06
C ALA A 31 20.11 50.57 15.89
N GLU A 32 20.91 50.33 14.85
CA GLU A 32 20.52 49.49 13.69
C GLU A 32 20.28 48.04 14.12
N SER A 33 21.18 47.48 14.92
CA SER A 33 21.02 46.12 15.45
C SER A 33 19.75 45.97 16.30
N ALA A 34 19.46 46.98 17.14
CA ALA A 34 18.25 47.03 17.96
C ALA A 34 16.98 47.13 17.09
N ARG A 35 17.02 47.92 16.01
CA ARG A 35 15.93 48.06 15.02
C ARG A 35 15.62 46.73 14.34
N ILE A 36 16.65 46.03 13.82
CA ILE A 36 16.52 44.72 13.20
C ILE A 36 16.02 43.67 14.20
N ALA A 37 16.54 43.64 15.40
CA ALA A 37 16.08 42.72 16.43
C ALA A 37 14.62 42.94 16.81
N TRP A 38 14.18 44.21 16.87
CA TRP A 38 12.79 44.54 17.13
C TRP A 38 11.88 44.17 15.98
N ALA A 39 12.30 44.40 14.73
CA ALA A 39 11.59 43.94 13.53
C ALA A 39 11.43 42.41 13.55
N ALA A 40 12.49 41.67 13.85
CA ALA A 40 12.44 40.21 13.94
C ALA A 40 11.51 39.69 15.05
N HIS A 41 11.43 40.44 16.19
CA HIS A 41 10.49 40.13 17.26
C HIS A 41 9.04 40.33 16.83
N LEU A 42 8.70 41.49 16.26
CA LEU A 42 7.35 41.78 15.74
C LEU A 42 6.94 40.83 14.61
N GLY A 43 7.88 40.40 13.75
CA GLY A 43 7.64 39.46 12.67
C GLY A 43 7.27 38.05 13.12
N LYS A 44 7.39 37.70 14.39
CA LYS A 44 6.93 36.44 14.98
C LYS A 44 5.48 36.48 15.48
N SER A 45 4.90 37.67 15.54
CA SER A 45 3.50 37.84 15.95
C SER A 45 2.54 37.19 14.98
N SER A 46 1.36 36.77 15.45
CA SER A 46 0.25 36.36 14.61
C SER A 46 -0.60 37.53 14.09
N GLN A 47 -0.38 38.74 14.59
CA GLN A 47 -1.14 39.94 14.24
C GLN A 47 -0.57 40.60 12.98
N ILE A 48 -1.38 40.71 11.93
CA ILE A 48 -0.98 41.37 10.67
C ILE A 48 -0.49 42.80 10.89
N ALA A 49 -1.09 43.53 11.80
CA ALA A 49 -0.67 44.91 12.15
C ALA A 49 0.79 45.00 12.68
N GLU A 50 1.19 44.02 13.49
CA GLU A 50 2.55 43.92 14.01
C GLU A 50 3.54 43.47 12.93
N MET A 51 3.14 42.54 12.05
CA MET A 51 3.94 42.13 10.90
C MET A 51 4.16 43.31 9.91
N LYS A 52 3.16 44.17 9.69
CA LYS A 52 3.30 45.40 8.90
C LYS A 52 4.32 46.36 9.51
N ARG A 53 4.31 46.52 10.84
CA ARG A 53 5.33 47.32 11.55
C ARG A 53 6.72 46.67 11.40
N ALA A 54 6.82 45.32 11.50
CA ALA A 54 8.08 44.63 11.31
C ALA A 54 8.68 44.88 9.92
N VAL A 55 7.88 44.76 8.85
CA VAL A 55 8.29 45.08 7.48
C VAL A 55 8.69 46.55 7.32
N SER A 56 8.00 47.47 7.96
CA SER A 56 8.38 48.91 7.92
C SER A 56 9.72 49.21 8.64
N LEU A 57 10.06 48.43 9.66
CA LEU A 57 11.33 48.53 10.35
C LEU A 57 12.49 47.91 9.57
N ASP A 58 12.27 46.80 8.89
CA ASP A 58 13.30 46.11 8.10
C ASP A 58 12.76 45.67 6.74
N PRO A 59 12.62 46.62 5.78
CA PRO A 59 12.02 46.37 4.47
C PRO A 59 12.93 45.56 3.52
N ALA A 60 14.17 45.31 3.87
CA ALA A 60 15.09 44.48 3.08
C ALA A 60 15.07 43.01 3.48
N ASN A 61 14.29 42.64 4.48
CA ASN A 61 14.23 41.29 4.99
C ASN A 61 13.17 40.46 4.29
N PRO A 62 13.55 39.49 3.47
CA PRO A 62 12.60 38.69 2.67
C PRO A 62 11.67 37.83 3.54
N ASP A 63 12.13 37.36 4.72
CA ASP A 63 11.31 36.56 5.63
C ASP A 63 10.13 37.34 6.20
N LEU A 64 10.32 38.63 6.49
CA LEU A 64 9.23 39.47 7.00
C LEU A 64 8.14 39.66 5.92
N HIS A 65 8.55 39.94 4.68
CA HIS A 65 7.64 40.01 3.55
C HIS A 65 6.91 38.69 3.30
N PHE A 66 7.62 37.57 3.35
CA PHE A 66 7.04 36.25 3.20
C PHE A 66 5.99 35.94 4.28
N ARG A 67 6.31 36.20 5.55
CA ARG A 67 5.37 35.99 6.66
C ARG A 67 4.15 36.89 6.57
N LEU A 68 4.34 38.18 6.29
CA LEU A 68 3.23 39.11 6.09
C LEU A 68 2.36 38.67 4.92
N GLY A 69 2.97 38.36 3.78
CA GLY A 69 2.25 37.90 2.61
C GLY A 69 1.43 36.63 2.87
N THR A 70 2.03 35.65 3.58
CA THR A 70 1.31 34.44 3.97
C THR A 70 0.13 34.74 4.89
N ALA A 71 0.32 35.61 5.89
CA ALA A 71 -0.75 36.01 6.79
C ALA A 71 -1.88 36.74 6.06
N GLU A 72 -1.58 37.63 5.12
CA GLU A 72 -2.59 38.38 4.37
C GLU A 72 -3.36 37.51 3.36
N VAL A 73 -2.70 36.52 2.72
CA VAL A 73 -3.35 35.61 1.78
C VAL A 73 -4.34 34.65 2.48
N TYR A 74 -3.96 34.16 3.65
CA TYR A 74 -4.72 33.14 4.39
C TYR A 74 -5.53 33.71 5.56
N ASP A 75 -5.69 35.03 5.65
CA ASP A 75 -6.61 35.65 6.61
C ASP A 75 -8.06 35.32 6.24
N LEU A 76 -8.74 34.55 7.09
CA LEU A 76 -10.12 34.13 6.85
C LEU A 76 -11.15 35.24 7.09
N GLU A 77 -10.80 36.25 7.91
CA GLU A 77 -11.72 37.34 8.27
C GLU A 77 -11.66 38.49 7.26
N ASN A 78 -10.46 38.85 6.81
CA ASN A 78 -10.22 39.95 5.87
C ASN A 78 -9.13 39.58 4.87
N PRO A 79 -9.41 38.74 3.87
CA PRO A 79 -8.39 38.29 2.95
C PRO A 79 -7.80 39.45 2.13
N GLY A 80 -6.54 39.72 2.37
CA GLY A 80 -5.74 40.74 1.66
C GLY A 80 -4.98 40.11 0.50
N LEU A 81 -5.65 39.35 -0.37
CA LEU A 81 -5.02 38.48 -1.38
C LEU A 81 -4.01 39.24 -2.28
N SER A 82 -4.41 40.32 -2.90
CA SER A 82 -3.51 41.09 -3.78
C SER A 82 -2.34 41.71 -3.02
N GLN A 83 -2.56 42.21 -1.79
CA GLN A 83 -1.47 42.73 -0.94
C GLN A 83 -0.52 41.61 -0.54
N GLY A 84 -1.03 40.47 -0.09
CA GLY A 84 -0.24 39.31 0.28
C GLY A 84 0.63 38.80 -0.88
N ILE A 85 0.08 38.70 -2.09
CA ILE A 85 0.83 38.34 -3.30
C ILE A 85 1.94 39.36 -3.59
N GLN A 86 1.68 40.66 -3.41
CA GLN A 86 2.70 41.70 -3.57
C GLN A 86 3.85 41.50 -2.56
N GLN A 87 3.54 41.19 -1.29
CA GLN A 87 4.55 40.89 -0.28
C GLN A 87 5.37 39.64 -0.63
N MET A 88 4.73 38.56 -1.06
CA MET A 88 5.42 37.35 -1.51
C MET A 88 6.31 37.59 -2.73
N ARG A 89 5.86 38.44 -3.66
CA ARG A 89 6.66 38.86 -4.81
C ARG A 89 7.92 39.64 -4.38
N LEU A 90 7.79 40.54 -3.41
CA LEU A 90 8.94 41.24 -2.83
C LEU A 90 9.90 40.27 -2.16
N ALA A 91 9.41 39.30 -1.37
CA ALA A 91 10.23 38.27 -0.78
C ALA A 91 11.05 37.49 -1.81
N SER A 92 10.41 37.07 -2.91
CA SER A 92 11.07 36.35 -4.00
C SER A 92 12.09 37.20 -4.78
N GLN A 93 11.87 38.51 -4.88
CA GLN A 93 12.81 39.46 -5.49
C GLN A 93 14.02 39.75 -4.58
N LEU A 94 13.80 39.90 -3.28
CA LEU A 94 14.87 40.13 -2.31
C LEU A 94 15.78 38.92 -2.13
N SER A 95 15.22 37.71 -2.25
CA SER A 95 16.00 36.48 -2.18
C SER A 95 15.61 35.50 -3.33
N PRO A 96 16.09 35.74 -4.56
CA PRO A 96 15.64 35.03 -5.76
C PRO A 96 16.11 33.58 -5.88
N ARG A 97 16.97 33.11 -4.98
CA ARG A 97 17.47 31.74 -4.91
C ARG A 97 16.76 30.89 -3.85
N GLU A 98 15.88 31.47 -3.07
CA GLU A 98 15.13 30.78 -2.02
C GLU A 98 13.83 30.21 -2.60
N THR A 99 13.79 28.89 -2.81
CA THR A 99 12.67 28.19 -3.48
C THR A 99 11.35 28.39 -2.77
N ARG A 100 11.33 28.39 -1.42
CA ARG A 100 10.09 28.51 -0.61
C ARG A 100 9.28 29.78 -0.92
N TYR A 101 9.94 30.88 -1.31
CA TYR A 101 9.24 32.12 -1.65
C TYR A 101 8.53 32.03 -2.99
N TRP A 102 9.14 31.34 -3.94
CA TRP A 102 8.54 31.08 -5.25
C TRP A 102 7.38 30.10 -5.14
N GLU A 103 7.50 29.04 -4.33
CA GLU A 103 6.41 28.11 -4.03
C GLU A 103 5.20 28.84 -3.44
N ALA A 104 5.41 29.62 -2.41
CA ALA A 104 4.33 30.37 -1.78
C ALA A 104 3.69 31.38 -2.74
N LEU A 105 4.51 32.05 -3.58
CA LEU A 105 4.01 32.95 -4.62
C LEU A 105 3.17 32.19 -5.65
N ALA A 106 3.62 31.00 -6.09
CA ALA A 106 2.87 30.17 -7.01
C ALA A 106 1.49 29.82 -6.46
N SER A 107 1.44 29.27 -5.24
CA SER A 107 0.19 28.90 -4.56
C SER A 107 -0.76 30.11 -4.36
N ALA A 108 -0.22 31.26 -3.98
CA ALA A 108 -1.03 32.46 -3.81
C ALA A 108 -1.61 32.98 -5.14
N CYS A 109 -0.81 32.93 -6.21
CA CYS A 109 -1.28 33.30 -7.56
C CYS A 109 -2.30 32.30 -8.12
N GLU A 110 -2.17 30.98 -7.80
CA GLU A 110 -3.20 29.98 -8.12
C GLU A 110 -4.52 30.30 -7.43
N PHE A 111 -4.44 30.66 -6.14
CA PHE A 111 -5.61 31.02 -5.35
C PHE A 111 -6.32 32.28 -5.88
N GLU A 112 -5.56 33.26 -6.37
CA GLU A 112 -6.10 34.46 -7.04
C GLU A 112 -6.64 34.16 -8.45
N GLY A 113 -6.20 33.06 -9.09
CA GLY A 113 -6.54 32.72 -10.47
C GLY A 113 -5.58 33.33 -11.51
N ASP A 114 -4.49 33.96 -11.08
CA ASP A 114 -3.44 34.52 -11.97
C ASP A 114 -2.53 33.42 -12.51
N ARG A 115 -2.94 32.78 -13.60
CA ARG A 115 -2.20 31.69 -14.25
C ARG A 115 -0.79 32.11 -14.68
N LYS A 116 -0.60 33.38 -15.09
CA LYS A 116 0.71 33.85 -15.56
C LYS A 116 1.69 33.96 -14.39
N CYS A 117 1.25 34.57 -13.30
CA CYS A 117 2.05 34.66 -12.08
C CYS A 117 2.40 33.26 -11.53
N ALA A 118 1.39 32.39 -11.38
CA ALA A 118 1.57 31.03 -10.89
C ALA A 118 2.56 30.24 -11.74
N GLY A 119 2.43 30.28 -13.07
CA GLY A 119 3.35 29.58 -13.99
C GLY A 119 4.79 30.04 -13.86
N GLN A 120 5.03 31.37 -13.84
CA GLN A 120 6.38 31.91 -13.71
C GLN A 120 7.03 31.51 -12.37
N ALA A 121 6.25 31.53 -11.30
CA ALA A 121 6.74 31.14 -9.97
C ALA A 121 7.02 29.62 -9.87
N THR A 122 6.15 28.78 -10.46
CA THR A 122 6.33 27.33 -10.54
C THR A 122 7.57 26.95 -11.34
N GLU A 123 7.76 27.52 -12.54
CA GLU A 123 8.95 27.29 -13.37
C GLU A 123 10.24 27.70 -12.66
N LYS A 124 10.17 28.80 -11.89
CA LYS A 124 11.33 29.23 -11.09
C LYS A 124 11.62 28.25 -9.96
N SER A 125 10.61 27.74 -9.26
CA SER A 125 10.76 26.71 -8.22
C SER A 125 11.39 25.44 -8.77
N LEU A 126 10.92 24.94 -9.92
CA LEU A 126 11.49 23.79 -10.63
C LEU A 126 12.96 24.00 -11.00
N THR A 127 13.30 25.21 -11.47
CA THR A 127 14.69 25.55 -11.84
C THR A 127 15.62 25.57 -10.63
N LEU A 128 15.13 26.05 -9.48
CA LEU A 128 15.92 26.16 -8.26
C LEU A 128 16.09 24.83 -7.51
N SER A 129 15.09 23.98 -7.56
CA SER A 129 15.07 22.73 -6.80
C SER A 129 14.60 21.52 -7.63
N PRO A 130 15.34 21.18 -8.72
CA PRO A 130 14.94 20.14 -9.68
C PRO A 130 15.00 18.71 -9.14
N MET A 131 15.48 18.52 -7.92
CA MET A 131 15.59 17.21 -7.26
C MET A 131 14.65 17.09 -6.04
N ALA A 132 13.77 18.08 -5.84
CA ALA A 132 12.84 18.07 -4.72
C ALA A 132 11.48 17.47 -5.14
N PRO A 133 11.09 16.28 -4.64
CA PRO A 133 9.83 15.62 -5.02
C PRO A 133 8.61 16.53 -4.84
N ARG A 134 8.56 17.27 -3.72
CA ARG A 134 7.46 18.17 -3.41
C ARG A 134 7.25 19.24 -4.50
N ILE A 135 8.32 19.77 -5.07
CA ILE A 135 8.23 20.79 -6.14
C ILE A 135 7.60 20.20 -7.40
N HIS A 136 7.98 18.98 -7.80
CA HIS A 136 7.37 18.29 -8.93
C HIS A 136 5.89 17.96 -8.68
N TRP A 137 5.53 17.62 -7.43
CA TRP A 137 4.14 17.42 -7.05
C TRP A 137 3.31 18.70 -7.20
N GLU A 138 3.81 19.81 -6.69
CA GLU A 138 3.14 21.12 -6.78
C GLU A 138 3.05 21.58 -8.24
N ALA A 139 4.12 21.45 -9.01
CA ALA A 139 4.14 21.80 -10.42
C ALA A 139 3.17 20.95 -11.25
N ALA A 140 3.10 19.64 -11.00
CA ALA A 140 2.14 18.76 -11.67
C ALA A 140 0.70 19.19 -11.41
N ASN A 141 0.35 19.52 -10.17
CA ASN A 141 -0.99 19.99 -9.82
C ASN A 141 -1.27 21.36 -10.42
N TYR A 142 -0.30 22.29 -10.44
CA TYR A 142 -0.41 23.55 -11.15
C TYR A 142 -0.73 23.32 -12.64
N TYR A 143 0.02 22.45 -13.33
CA TYR A 143 -0.21 22.17 -14.75
C TYR A 143 -1.58 21.50 -15.00
N LEU A 144 -2.10 20.68 -14.08
CA LEU A 144 -3.47 20.17 -14.15
C LEU A 144 -4.49 21.31 -14.05
N TRP A 145 -4.32 22.22 -13.09
CA TRP A 145 -5.18 23.39 -12.92
C TRP A 145 -5.14 24.33 -14.15
N ALA A 146 -3.96 24.49 -14.74
CA ALA A 146 -3.77 25.27 -15.95
C ALA A 146 -4.29 24.58 -17.22
N ASN A 147 -4.82 23.34 -17.12
CA ASN A 147 -5.26 22.49 -18.23
C ASN A 147 -4.12 22.08 -19.19
N GLN A 148 -2.93 21.89 -18.65
CA GLN A 148 -1.71 21.50 -19.35
C GLN A 148 -1.33 20.07 -18.99
N GLN A 149 -2.15 19.10 -19.40
CA GLN A 149 -2.07 17.71 -18.97
C GLN A 149 -0.74 17.03 -19.31
N GLU A 150 -0.15 17.34 -20.45
CA GLU A 150 1.11 16.75 -20.87
C GLU A 150 2.28 17.15 -19.96
N GLN A 151 2.35 18.45 -19.61
CA GLN A 151 3.33 18.99 -18.66
C GLN A 151 3.12 18.36 -17.27
N ALA A 152 1.88 18.28 -16.82
CA ALA A 152 1.55 17.64 -15.54
C ALA A 152 2.05 16.19 -15.48
N PHE A 153 1.85 15.42 -16.52
CA PHE A 153 2.34 14.04 -16.60
C PHE A 153 3.87 13.96 -16.67
N GLY A 154 4.52 14.93 -17.28
CA GLY A 154 5.97 15.08 -17.26
C GLY A 154 6.49 15.22 -15.81
N GLU A 155 5.86 16.12 -15.04
CA GLU A 155 6.24 16.36 -13.64
C GLU A 155 5.88 15.18 -12.74
N PHE A 156 4.73 14.51 -12.91
CA PHE A 156 4.43 13.28 -12.18
C PHE A 156 5.43 12.17 -12.49
N ARG A 157 5.89 12.02 -13.72
CA ARG A 157 6.93 11.05 -14.06
C ARG A 157 8.22 11.36 -13.31
N ARG A 158 8.62 12.64 -13.33
CA ARG A 158 9.82 13.07 -12.61
C ARG A 158 9.69 12.89 -11.10
N LEU A 159 8.54 13.21 -10.54
CA LEU A 159 8.20 12.94 -9.14
C LEU A 159 8.41 11.46 -8.78
N LEU A 160 7.84 10.56 -9.59
CA LEU A 160 7.92 9.11 -9.35
C LEU A 160 9.35 8.56 -9.54
N GLU A 161 10.18 9.21 -10.36
CA GLU A 161 11.61 8.89 -10.45
C GLU A 161 12.35 9.24 -9.17
N LEU A 162 12.02 10.37 -8.56
CA LEU A 162 12.66 10.88 -7.35
C LEU A 162 12.16 10.19 -6.08
N ASP A 163 10.84 10.00 -5.98
CA ASP A 163 10.18 9.40 -4.81
C ASP A 163 8.96 8.57 -5.21
N PRO A 164 9.10 7.23 -5.32
CA PRO A 164 7.98 6.33 -5.56
C PRO A 164 6.89 6.35 -4.49
N GLY A 165 7.15 6.89 -3.30
CA GLY A 165 6.17 7.03 -2.22
C GLY A 165 4.95 7.88 -2.61
N TYR A 166 5.11 8.76 -3.61
CA TYR A 166 4.01 9.54 -4.17
C TYR A 166 3.12 8.77 -5.17
N ALA A 167 3.40 7.49 -5.46
CA ALA A 167 2.74 6.74 -6.54
C ALA A 167 1.21 6.80 -6.46
N ALA A 168 0.62 6.47 -5.31
CA ALA A 168 -0.84 6.45 -5.16
C ALA A 168 -1.49 7.83 -5.38
N ALA A 169 -0.84 8.90 -4.92
CA ALA A 169 -1.31 10.27 -5.09
C ALA A 169 -1.20 10.72 -6.56
N ALA A 170 -0.04 10.47 -7.19
CA ALA A 170 0.21 10.80 -8.59
C ALA A 170 -0.76 10.04 -9.52
N PHE A 171 -0.98 8.75 -9.30
CA PHE A 171 -1.92 7.94 -10.09
C PHE A 171 -3.36 8.44 -9.94
N ARG A 172 -3.77 8.83 -8.73
CA ARG A 172 -5.11 9.36 -8.48
C ARG A 172 -5.33 10.69 -9.21
N SER A 173 -4.40 11.63 -9.10
CA SER A 173 -4.48 12.92 -9.77
C SER A 173 -4.43 12.77 -11.29
N ALA A 174 -3.51 11.95 -11.81
CA ALA A 174 -3.38 11.68 -13.23
C ALA A 174 -4.63 10.98 -13.79
N LEU A 175 -5.19 10.00 -13.07
CA LEU A 175 -6.41 9.30 -13.49
C LEU A 175 -7.64 10.22 -13.45
N GLY A 176 -7.74 11.09 -12.46
CA GLY A 176 -8.79 12.11 -12.39
C GLY A 176 -8.77 13.05 -13.59
N ALA A 177 -7.58 13.43 -14.04
CA ALA A 177 -7.40 14.31 -15.20
C ALA A 177 -7.59 13.59 -16.54
N ALA A 178 -7.09 12.37 -16.68
CA ALA A 178 -7.13 11.61 -17.95
C ALA A 178 -8.45 10.85 -18.17
N GLY A 179 -9.12 10.41 -17.09
CA GLY A 179 -10.29 9.53 -17.13
C GLY A 179 -10.01 8.09 -17.54
N ASP A 180 -8.97 7.85 -18.34
CA ASP A 180 -8.59 6.54 -18.88
C ASP A 180 -7.30 6.01 -18.26
N PRO A 181 -7.33 4.85 -17.57
CA PRO A 181 -6.13 4.20 -17.03
C PRO A 181 -5.03 3.91 -18.06
N LYS A 182 -5.39 3.64 -19.30
CA LYS A 182 -4.42 3.36 -20.37
C LYS A 182 -3.62 4.59 -20.78
N VAL A 183 -4.24 5.76 -20.70
CA VAL A 183 -3.54 7.04 -20.93
C VAL A 183 -2.53 7.29 -19.82
N VAL A 184 -2.92 7.10 -18.56
CA VAL A 184 -2.02 7.26 -17.40
C VAL A 184 -0.85 6.28 -17.49
N TYR A 185 -1.11 5.00 -17.76
CA TYR A 185 -0.05 4.00 -17.89
C TYR A 185 0.97 4.38 -18.97
N ARG A 186 0.49 4.76 -20.15
CA ARG A 186 1.36 5.18 -21.27
C ARG A 186 2.20 6.41 -20.91
N ALA A 187 1.60 7.37 -20.23
CA ALA A 187 2.26 8.63 -19.92
C ALA A 187 3.29 8.49 -18.80
N LEU A 188 3.00 7.71 -17.74
CA LEU A 188 3.83 7.66 -16.55
C LEU A 188 4.72 6.41 -16.47
N LEU A 189 4.28 5.26 -17.02
CA LEU A 189 4.85 3.96 -16.70
C LEU A 189 5.38 3.15 -17.90
N LYS A 190 4.95 3.47 -19.13
CA LYS A 190 5.31 2.66 -20.31
C LYS A 190 6.83 2.55 -20.49
N THR A 191 7.56 3.64 -20.28
CA THR A 191 9.02 3.70 -20.42
C THR A 191 9.76 3.42 -19.10
N ASP A 192 9.03 3.28 -17.99
CA ASP A 192 9.63 2.97 -16.69
C ASP A 192 10.08 1.50 -16.64
N SER A 193 11.33 1.29 -16.27
CA SER A 193 11.92 -0.04 -16.16
C SER A 193 11.68 -0.71 -14.80
N ARG A 194 11.07 0.00 -13.83
CA ARG A 194 10.87 -0.48 -12.46
C ARG A 194 9.58 -1.29 -12.34
N PRO A 195 9.64 -2.61 -12.20
CA PRO A 195 8.46 -3.46 -12.12
C PRO A 195 7.62 -3.16 -10.86
N GLN A 196 8.26 -2.70 -9.77
CA GLN A 196 7.57 -2.36 -8.53
C GLN A 196 6.60 -1.18 -8.72
N LEU A 197 6.97 -0.18 -9.54
CA LEU A 197 6.10 0.95 -9.81
C LEU A 197 4.90 0.56 -10.70
N LYS A 198 5.12 -0.34 -11.68
CA LYS A 198 4.04 -0.90 -12.50
C LYS A 198 3.09 -1.75 -11.65
N LEU A 199 3.63 -2.55 -10.73
CA LEU A 199 2.83 -3.32 -9.77
C LEU A 199 2.05 -2.41 -8.82
N ALA A 200 2.64 -1.29 -8.35
CA ALA A 200 1.92 -0.30 -7.56
C ALA A 200 0.71 0.29 -8.32
N TYR A 201 0.82 0.44 -9.64
CA TYR A 201 -0.30 0.88 -10.47
C TYR A 201 -1.39 -0.19 -10.59
N VAL A 202 -1.01 -1.47 -10.74
CA VAL A 202 -1.95 -2.60 -10.72
C VAL A 202 -2.74 -2.60 -9.41
N ASN A 203 -2.04 -2.52 -8.26
CA ASN A 203 -2.65 -2.46 -6.94
C ASN A 203 -3.56 -1.24 -6.77
N PHE A 204 -3.14 -0.08 -7.27
CA PHE A 204 -3.96 1.13 -7.27
C PHE A 204 -5.26 0.93 -8.04
N LEU A 205 -5.21 0.38 -9.26
CA LEU A 205 -6.41 0.13 -10.07
C LEU A 205 -7.35 -0.88 -9.41
N ALA A 206 -6.81 -1.95 -8.86
CA ALA A 206 -7.57 -2.94 -8.09
C ALA A 206 -8.30 -2.27 -6.91
N SER A 207 -7.62 -1.43 -6.13
CA SER A 207 -8.23 -0.68 -5.02
C SER A 207 -9.33 0.31 -5.46
N GLN A 208 -9.37 0.66 -6.75
CA GLN A 208 -10.42 1.51 -7.34
C GLN A 208 -11.57 0.67 -7.96
N GLY A 209 -11.61 -0.65 -7.74
CA GLY A 209 -12.62 -1.55 -8.31
C GLY A 209 -12.48 -1.75 -9.83
N ARG A 210 -11.28 -1.55 -10.38
CA ARG A 210 -11.00 -1.70 -11.81
C ARG A 210 -10.20 -2.97 -12.10
N GLU A 211 -10.66 -4.11 -11.56
CA GLU A 211 -9.93 -5.38 -11.55
C GLU A 211 -9.59 -5.89 -12.96
N ASP A 212 -10.49 -5.72 -13.96
CA ASP A 212 -10.23 -6.18 -15.33
C ASP A 212 -9.08 -5.44 -15.98
N VAL A 213 -9.02 -4.12 -15.74
CA VAL A 213 -7.92 -3.29 -16.24
C VAL A 213 -6.63 -3.56 -15.45
N ALA A 214 -6.73 -3.77 -14.15
CA ALA A 214 -5.61 -4.16 -13.30
C ALA A 214 -5.01 -5.49 -13.78
N LEU A 215 -5.84 -6.50 -14.07
CA LEU A 215 -5.39 -7.78 -14.59
C LEU A 215 -4.71 -7.64 -15.97
N GLN A 216 -5.21 -6.75 -16.84
CA GLN A 216 -4.55 -6.50 -18.13
C GLN A 216 -3.12 -5.97 -17.93
N PHE A 217 -2.91 -5.00 -17.02
CA PHE A 217 -1.58 -4.47 -16.73
C PHE A 217 -0.70 -5.44 -15.95
N TRP A 218 -1.28 -6.29 -15.09
CA TRP A 218 -0.56 -7.40 -14.49
C TRP A 218 0.00 -8.35 -15.57
N LYS A 219 -0.83 -8.77 -16.54
CA LYS A 219 -0.38 -9.64 -17.65
C LYS A 219 0.71 -8.98 -18.51
N GLU A 220 0.60 -7.68 -18.78
CA GLU A 220 1.65 -6.93 -19.48
C GLU A 220 2.95 -6.89 -18.66
N LEU A 221 2.85 -6.70 -17.36
CA LEU A 221 4.00 -6.71 -16.46
C LEU A 221 4.71 -8.07 -16.47
N VAL A 222 3.94 -9.16 -16.28
CA VAL A 222 4.45 -10.54 -16.21
C VAL A 222 5.09 -10.99 -17.53
N ALA A 223 4.55 -10.58 -18.70
CA ALA A 223 5.12 -10.88 -19.99
C ALA A 223 6.58 -10.44 -20.13
N GLY A 224 6.99 -9.39 -19.41
CA GLY A 224 8.37 -8.93 -19.34
C GLY A 224 9.28 -9.74 -18.41
N LYS A 225 8.79 -10.81 -17.78
CA LYS A 225 9.51 -11.62 -16.78
C LYS A 225 10.21 -10.77 -15.72
N PRO A 226 9.49 -9.92 -15.00
CA PRO A 226 10.05 -8.99 -14.03
C PRO A 226 10.64 -9.72 -12.83
N ARG A 227 11.63 -9.11 -12.19
CA ARG A 227 12.08 -9.55 -10.87
C ARG A 227 11.18 -8.94 -9.81
N LEU A 228 10.23 -9.73 -9.31
CA LEU A 228 9.35 -9.38 -8.21
C LEU A 228 9.67 -10.24 -6.98
N SER A 229 9.27 -9.79 -5.80
CA SER A 229 9.20 -10.65 -4.61
C SER A 229 7.79 -11.23 -4.48
N PHE A 230 7.67 -12.40 -3.83
CA PHE A 230 6.37 -12.98 -3.48
C PHE A 230 5.52 -11.95 -2.72
N SER A 231 6.04 -11.36 -1.65
CA SER A 231 5.32 -10.41 -0.82
C SER A 231 4.77 -9.18 -1.57
N ALA A 232 5.44 -8.74 -2.64
CA ALA A 232 4.95 -7.64 -3.45
C ALA A 232 3.78 -8.07 -4.35
N ALA A 233 3.87 -9.25 -4.97
CA ALA A 233 2.82 -9.80 -5.84
C ALA A 233 1.59 -10.27 -5.05
N ASP A 234 1.80 -10.79 -3.86
CA ASP A 234 0.78 -11.30 -2.96
C ASP A 234 -0.27 -10.24 -2.58
N VAL A 235 0.10 -8.96 -2.49
CA VAL A 235 -0.83 -7.85 -2.23
C VAL A 235 -1.97 -7.82 -3.27
N TYR A 236 -1.64 -8.01 -4.56
CA TYR A 236 -2.64 -8.05 -5.62
C TYR A 236 -3.46 -9.33 -5.58
N LEU A 237 -2.81 -10.47 -5.36
CA LEU A 237 -3.46 -11.77 -5.22
C LEU A 237 -4.48 -11.77 -4.08
N GLU A 238 -4.08 -11.32 -2.88
CA GLU A 238 -4.95 -11.25 -1.72
C GLU A 238 -6.12 -10.27 -1.92
N HIS A 239 -5.91 -9.17 -2.63
CA HIS A 239 -7.00 -8.28 -3.02
C HIS A 239 -8.05 -9.00 -3.86
N LEU A 240 -7.63 -9.80 -4.84
CA LEU A 240 -8.54 -10.57 -5.70
C LEU A 240 -9.27 -11.67 -4.92
N ILE A 241 -8.58 -12.37 -4.02
CA ILE A 241 -9.17 -13.41 -3.16
C ILE A 241 -10.19 -12.79 -2.19
N ALA A 242 -9.85 -11.68 -1.54
CA ALA A 242 -10.75 -10.96 -0.65
C ALA A 242 -11.98 -10.41 -1.39
N GLY A 243 -11.80 -9.98 -2.64
CA GLY A 243 -12.88 -9.55 -3.54
C GLY A 243 -13.64 -10.71 -4.19
N ARG A 244 -13.31 -11.97 -3.86
CA ARG A 244 -13.95 -13.19 -4.41
C ARG A 244 -13.81 -13.35 -5.92
N ASN A 245 -12.80 -12.72 -6.51
CA ASN A 245 -12.46 -12.83 -7.92
C ASN A 245 -11.53 -14.04 -8.15
N TYR A 246 -11.98 -15.26 -7.79
CA TYR A 246 -11.13 -16.44 -7.74
C TYR A 246 -10.53 -16.83 -9.10
N ASP A 247 -11.26 -16.63 -10.21
CA ASP A 247 -10.73 -16.91 -11.55
C ASP A 247 -9.53 -16.02 -11.89
N LYS A 248 -9.65 -14.70 -11.56
CA LYS A 248 -8.56 -13.73 -11.74
C LYS A 248 -7.41 -14.05 -10.80
N ALA A 249 -7.72 -14.38 -9.54
CA ALA A 249 -6.75 -14.77 -8.54
C ALA A 249 -5.97 -16.01 -8.96
N LEU A 250 -6.65 -17.04 -9.48
CA LEU A 250 -6.01 -18.26 -10.02
C LEU A 250 -5.09 -17.93 -11.21
N SER A 251 -5.54 -17.03 -12.09
CA SER A 251 -4.71 -16.56 -13.20
C SER A 251 -3.44 -15.86 -12.73
N VAL A 252 -3.52 -15.03 -11.66
CA VAL A 252 -2.37 -14.37 -11.02
C VAL A 252 -1.47 -15.39 -10.33
N TRP A 253 -2.04 -16.37 -9.62
CA TRP A 253 -1.32 -17.46 -8.97
C TRP A 253 -0.47 -18.26 -9.96
N ASN A 254 -1.06 -18.67 -11.09
CA ASN A 254 -0.36 -19.39 -12.15
C ASN A 254 0.79 -18.54 -12.78
N ASP A 255 0.58 -17.23 -12.91
CA ASP A 255 1.64 -16.33 -13.36
C ASP A 255 2.79 -16.26 -12.34
N MET A 256 2.47 -16.20 -11.04
CA MET A 256 3.48 -16.22 -9.97
C MET A 256 4.27 -17.51 -9.96
N GLU A 257 3.63 -18.65 -10.22
CA GLU A 257 4.28 -19.94 -10.42
C GLU A 257 5.24 -19.89 -11.63
N SER A 258 4.77 -19.38 -12.76
CA SER A 258 5.59 -19.23 -13.98
C SER A 258 6.81 -18.30 -13.82
N LEU A 259 6.71 -17.31 -12.93
CA LEU A 259 7.80 -16.41 -12.57
C LEU A 259 8.74 -17.01 -11.52
N GLY A 260 8.44 -18.19 -10.97
CA GLY A 260 9.20 -18.83 -9.91
C GLY A 260 9.08 -18.10 -8.56
N LEU A 261 8.04 -17.31 -8.34
CA LEU A 261 7.76 -16.65 -7.07
C LEU A 261 7.20 -17.63 -6.04
N ILE A 262 6.51 -18.64 -6.51
CA ILE A 262 5.97 -19.76 -5.74
C ILE A 262 6.42 -21.07 -6.38
N ARG A 263 6.29 -22.16 -5.64
CA ARG A 263 6.61 -23.51 -6.12
C ARG A 263 5.58 -23.96 -7.14
N GLN A 264 5.98 -24.92 -7.98
CA GLN A 264 5.06 -25.58 -8.88
C GLN A 264 4.09 -26.47 -8.09
N SER A 265 2.82 -26.43 -8.49
CA SER A 265 1.77 -27.27 -7.96
C SER A 265 2.06 -28.74 -8.29
N ASP A 266 1.93 -29.62 -7.32
CA ASP A 266 2.00 -31.06 -7.54
C ASP A 266 0.63 -31.59 -7.96
N GLN A 267 0.54 -32.03 -9.22
CA GLN A 267 -0.71 -32.53 -9.81
C GLN A 267 -1.23 -33.80 -9.14
N SER A 268 -0.43 -34.48 -8.32
CA SER A 268 -0.88 -35.67 -7.56
C SER A 268 -2.01 -35.31 -6.59
N TYR A 269 -1.97 -34.11 -6.02
CA TYR A 269 -2.99 -33.58 -5.10
C TYR A 269 -4.22 -33.01 -5.81
N GLY A 270 -4.24 -32.98 -7.14
CA GLY A 270 -5.33 -32.43 -7.93
C GLY A 270 -5.38 -30.91 -7.85
N LEU A 271 -6.43 -30.36 -7.23
CA LEU A 271 -6.60 -28.90 -7.08
C LEU A 271 -6.02 -28.34 -5.79
N VAL A 272 -5.66 -29.20 -4.80
CA VAL A 272 -5.03 -28.78 -3.54
C VAL A 272 -3.57 -28.45 -3.80
N PHE A 273 -3.11 -27.33 -3.29
CA PHE A 273 -1.73 -26.90 -3.47
C PHE A 273 -0.82 -27.60 -2.49
N ASN A 274 -0.13 -27.96 -1.94
CA ASN A 274 0.73 -28.60 -0.93
C ASN A 274 -0.01 -29.64 -0.06
N GLY A 275 -0.80 -30.53 -0.71
CA GLY A 275 -1.64 -31.50 -0.01
C GLY A 275 -0.90 -32.54 0.84
N GLY A 276 0.38 -32.79 0.58
CA GLY A 276 1.25 -33.64 1.40
C GLY A 276 2.06 -32.89 2.46
N PHE A 277 1.89 -31.58 2.61
CA PHE A 277 2.60 -30.75 3.60
C PHE A 277 4.13 -30.84 3.53
N GLU A 278 4.69 -31.24 2.40
CA GLU A 278 6.13 -31.43 2.20
C GLU A 278 6.94 -30.14 2.34
N TYR A 279 6.25 -29.02 2.29
CA TYR A 279 6.83 -27.68 2.45
C TYR A 279 6.06 -26.88 3.49
N PRO A 280 6.74 -25.99 4.23
CA PRO A 280 6.05 -25.06 5.12
C PRO A 280 5.03 -24.23 4.32
N PRO A 281 3.77 -24.18 4.73
CA PRO A 281 2.76 -23.36 4.07
C PRO A 281 3.13 -21.87 4.04
N MET A 282 2.80 -21.20 2.94
CA MET A 282 3.05 -19.77 2.79
C MET A 282 2.11 -18.89 3.62
N ASN A 283 1.02 -19.47 4.15
CA ASN A 283 -0.05 -18.77 4.85
C ASN A 283 -0.69 -17.64 4.02
N ALA A 284 -0.76 -17.83 2.70
CA ALA A 284 -1.18 -16.85 1.72
C ALA A 284 -1.66 -17.53 0.43
N GLY A 285 -2.37 -16.78 -0.41
CA GLY A 285 -2.83 -17.25 -1.72
C GLY A 285 -3.70 -18.48 -1.63
N PHE A 286 -3.42 -19.46 -2.50
CA PHE A 286 -4.07 -20.77 -2.56
C PHE A 286 -3.25 -21.88 -1.90
N ASP A 287 -2.38 -21.54 -0.94
CA ASP A 287 -1.73 -22.48 -0.05
C ASP A 287 -2.45 -22.52 1.29
N TRP A 288 -2.14 -23.53 2.11
CA TRP A 288 -2.69 -23.68 3.44
C TRP A 288 -2.51 -22.43 4.29
N ARG A 289 -3.61 -21.99 4.90
CA ARG A 289 -3.69 -20.86 5.80
C ARG A 289 -3.91 -21.34 7.22
N TYR A 290 -3.26 -20.70 8.17
CA TYR A 290 -3.36 -21.08 9.58
C TYR A 290 -3.32 -19.87 10.48
N GLN A 291 -3.98 -20.00 11.61
CA GLN A 291 -3.97 -19.00 12.65
C GLN A 291 -3.54 -19.67 13.96
N GLN A 292 -2.54 -19.11 14.60
CA GLN A 292 -2.13 -19.57 15.91
C GLN A 292 -3.27 -19.37 16.91
N ALA A 293 -3.63 -20.43 17.62
CA ALA A 293 -4.62 -20.41 18.68
C ALA A 293 -3.97 -20.94 19.98
N PRO A 294 -4.32 -20.41 21.15
CA PRO A 294 -3.68 -20.83 22.42
C PRO A 294 -3.93 -22.29 22.79
N TYR A 295 -4.95 -22.91 22.22
CA TYR A 295 -5.38 -24.29 22.55
C TYR A 295 -5.12 -25.29 21.43
N VAL A 296 -4.55 -24.88 20.30
CA VAL A 296 -4.18 -25.79 19.21
C VAL A 296 -2.75 -25.47 18.77
N ALA A 297 -1.83 -26.35 19.07
CA ALA A 297 -0.47 -26.28 18.55
C ALA A 297 -0.45 -26.85 17.11
N ILE A 298 0.02 -26.05 16.16
CA ILE A 298 0.09 -26.39 14.73
C ILE A 298 1.55 -26.66 14.37
N ASN A 299 1.82 -27.85 13.85
CA ASN A 299 3.16 -28.26 13.40
C ASN A 299 3.06 -28.87 12.00
N PHE A 300 3.69 -28.22 11.01
CA PHE A 300 3.78 -28.70 9.63
C PHE A 300 5.00 -29.61 9.36
N GLN A 301 5.73 -29.97 10.39
CA GLN A 301 6.84 -30.93 10.35
C GLN A 301 6.52 -32.13 11.26
N GLY A 302 5.27 -32.60 11.21
CA GLY A 302 4.82 -33.74 11.98
C GLY A 302 5.69 -34.97 11.71
N HIS A 303 5.95 -35.72 12.77
CA HIS A 303 6.70 -36.97 12.67
C HIS A 303 5.78 -38.13 12.23
N GLU A 304 6.36 -39.11 11.56
CA GLU A 304 5.67 -40.30 11.06
C GLU A 304 4.55 -39.96 10.06
N PRO A 305 4.87 -39.27 8.94
CA PRO A 305 3.90 -38.99 7.88
C PRO A 305 3.34 -40.27 7.28
N PHE A 306 2.21 -40.15 6.59
CA PHE A 306 1.67 -41.28 5.80
C PHE A 306 2.57 -41.55 4.60
N GLU A 307 2.96 -40.48 3.89
CA GLU A 307 3.91 -40.51 2.77
C GLU A 307 4.85 -39.31 2.83
N GLY A 308 6.01 -39.41 2.23
CA GLY A 308 6.99 -38.33 2.16
C GLY A 308 7.78 -38.13 3.46
N LYS A 309 7.99 -36.87 3.85
CA LYS A 309 8.85 -36.48 4.99
C LYS A 309 8.09 -35.74 6.08
N HIS A 310 7.01 -35.08 5.73
CA HIS A 310 6.27 -34.19 6.61
C HIS A 310 4.77 -34.45 6.54
N CYS A 311 4.06 -34.07 7.57
CA CYS A 311 2.59 -34.04 7.61
C CYS A 311 2.14 -32.90 8.53
N LEU A 312 0.89 -32.49 8.43
CA LEU A 312 0.29 -31.58 9.42
C LEU A 312 -0.01 -32.36 10.70
N GLN A 313 0.44 -31.81 11.83
CA GLN A 313 0.12 -32.29 13.19
C GLN A 313 -0.57 -31.18 13.97
N LEU A 314 -1.75 -31.46 14.51
CA LEU A 314 -2.52 -30.57 15.37
C LEU A 314 -2.64 -31.20 16.76
N SER A 315 -2.10 -30.51 17.78
CA SER A 315 -2.20 -30.96 19.18
C SER A 315 -3.18 -30.07 19.94
N PHE A 316 -4.29 -30.64 20.35
CA PHE A 316 -5.38 -29.95 21.03
C PHE A 316 -5.17 -29.97 22.54
N SER A 317 -5.43 -28.81 23.18
CA SER A 317 -5.36 -28.62 24.64
C SER A 317 -6.46 -27.67 25.14
N ASP A 318 -7.61 -27.64 24.45
CA ASP A 318 -8.72 -26.74 24.78
C ASP A 318 -9.56 -27.34 25.92
N VAL A 319 -9.67 -26.57 26.99
CA VAL A 319 -10.46 -26.90 28.18
C VAL A 319 -11.78 -26.10 28.26
N GLU A 320 -12.01 -25.16 27.33
CA GLU A 320 -13.12 -24.19 27.39
C GLU A 320 -14.20 -24.38 26.32
N ASN A 321 -14.13 -25.43 25.50
CA ASN A 321 -15.13 -25.74 24.46
C ASN A 321 -15.24 -24.70 23.37
N HIS A 322 -14.13 -24.34 22.73
CA HIS A 322 -14.13 -23.44 21.58
C HIS A 322 -14.52 -24.15 20.28
N GLN A 323 -15.08 -23.39 19.35
CA GLN A 323 -15.13 -23.78 17.95
C GLN A 323 -13.78 -23.49 17.33
N GLU A 324 -13.21 -24.44 16.59
CA GLU A 324 -11.86 -24.34 16.05
C GLU A 324 -11.86 -24.56 14.52
N GLU A 325 -11.08 -23.73 13.81
CA GLU A 325 -10.71 -23.91 12.41
C GLU A 325 -9.24 -23.50 12.24
N PRO A 326 -8.31 -24.29 12.82
CA PRO A 326 -6.90 -23.87 12.92
C PRO A 326 -6.19 -23.79 11.58
N VAL A 327 -6.60 -24.61 10.60
CA VAL A 327 -5.97 -24.70 9.28
C VAL A 327 -7.02 -24.84 8.19
N TYR A 328 -6.87 -24.09 7.10
CA TYR A 328 -7.73 -24.19 5.93
C TYR A 328 -6.99 -23.84 4.65
N GLU A 329 -7.51 -24.28 3.51
CA GLU A 329 -7.09 -23.89 2.17
C GLU A 329 -8.31 -23.44 1.37
N ILE A 330 -8.14 -22.38 0.53
CA ILE A 330 -9.14 -21.94 -0.44
C ILE A 330 -8.77 -22.56 -1.77
N VAL A 331 -9.64 -23.37 -2.33
CA VAL A 331 -9.40 -24.08 -3.58
C VAL A 331 -10.40 -23.61 -4.64
N PRO A 332 -9.95 -22.99 -5.74
CA PRO A 332 -10.81 -22.65 -6.87
C PRO A 332 -11.41 -23.91 -7.49
N VAL A 333 -12.72 -23.87 -7.77
CA VAL A 333 -13.48 -25.00 -8.34
C VAL A 333 -14.46 -24.51 -9.40
N ASN A 334 -14.92 -25.41 -10.27
CA ASN A 334 -15.99 -25.11 -11.22
C ASN A 334 -17.36 -25.27 -10.57
N PRO A 335 -18.33 -24.39 -10.90
CA PRO A 335 -19.73 -24.57 -10.51
C PRO A 335 -20.34 -25.88 -11.08
N GLU A 336 -21.36 -26.37 -10.39
CA GLU A 336 -22.17 -27.56 -10.79
C GLU A 336 -21.36 -28.83 -11.08
N GLN A 337 -20.13 -28.90 -10.59
CA GLN A 337 -19.22 -30.02 -10.74
C GLN A 337 -19.20 -30.90 -9.48
N THR A 338 -19.13 -32.24 -9.66
CA THR A 338 -18.91 -33.15 -8.53
C THR A 338 -17.42 -33.34 -8.30
N TYR A 339 -17.01 -33.27 -7.05
CA TYR A 339 -15.63 -33.46 -6.59
C TYR A 339 -15.54 -34.56 -5.56
N VAL A 340 -14.38 -35.18 -5.50
CA VAL A 340 -13.97 -36.09 -4.41
C VAL A 340 -12.78 -35.48 -3.72
N LEU A 341 -12.94 -35.22 -2.41
CA LEU A 341 -11.86 -34.92 -1.48
C LEU A 341 -11.43 -36.23 -0.82
N THR A 342 -10.14 -36.52 -0.79
CA THR A 342 -9.55 -37.55 0.07
C THR A 342 -8.47 -36.97 0.92
N ALA A 343 -8.28 -37.55 2.10
CA ALA A 343 -7.21 -37.17 3.02
C ALA A 343 -6.84 -38.37 3.90
N GLU A 344 -5.56 -38.56 4.14
CA GLU A 344 -5.08 -39.52 5.12
C GLU A 344 -5.06 -38.88 6.51
N VAL A 345 -5.67 -39.59 7.50
CA VAL A 345 -5.87 -39.07 8.83
C VAL A 345 -5.43 -40.10 9.86
N ARG A 346 -4.75 -39.65 10.91
CA ARG A 346 -4.38 -40.43 12.11
C ARG A 346 -4.73 -39.65 13.35
N SER A 347 -5.14 -40.31 14.41
CA SER A 347 -5.41 -39.67 15.69
C SER A 347 -4.76 -40.41 16.86
N ASN A 348 -4.47 -39.69 17.95
CA ASN A 348 -3.99 -40.24 19.19
C ASN A 348 -4.65 -39.56 20.39
N ASN A 349 -5.39 -40.34 21.16
CA ASN A 349 -6.06 -39.92 22.40
C ASN A 349 -6.92 -38.66 22.22
N ILE A 350 -7.66 -38.54 21.11
CA ILE A 350 -8.62 -37.44 20.97
C ILE A 350 -9.83 -37.74 21.87
N VAL A 351 -9.92 -36.96 22.94
CA VAL A 351 -11.01 -36.98 23.90
C VAL A 351 -11.84 -35.73 23.77
N SER A 352 -13.07 -35.87 23.31
CA SER A 352 -14.02 -34.76 23.14
C SER A 352 -15.42 -35.31 22.88
N GLY A 353 -16.44 -34.56 23.24
CA GLY A 353 -17.82 -34.78 22.81
C GLY A 353 -18.11 -34.24 21.40
N SER A 354 -17.17 -33.52 20.82
CA SER A 354 -17.17 -33.12 19.41
C SER A 354 -15.75 -33.13 18.89
N GLY A 355 -15.39 -34.17 18.15
CA GLY A 355 -14.07 -34.35 17.54
C GLY A 355 -13.84 -33.45 16.32
N PRO A 356 -12.57 -33.23 15.90
CA PRO A 356 -12.26 -32.56 14.68
C PRO A 356 -12.78 -33.35 13.46
N GLN A 357 -13.11 -32.60 12.40
CA GLN A 357 -13.63 -33.11 11.12
C GLN A 357 -12.88 -32.49 9.96
N ILE A 358 -12.76 -33.18 8.85
CA ILE A 358 -12.39 -32.56 7.57
C ILE A 358 -13.67 -31.97 6.98
N ARG A 359 -13.65 -30.68 6.69
CA ARG A 359 -14.83 -29.94 6.27
C ARG A 359 -14.58 -29.22 4.94
N VAL A 360 -15.61 -29.22 4.08
CA VAL A 360 -15.65 -28.45 2.83
C VAL A 360 -16.87 -27.55 2.85
N ILE A 361 -16.64 -26.27 2.67
CA ILE A 361 -17.72 -25.29 2.59
C ILE A 361 -17.56 -24.41 1.34
N ASP A 362 -18.67 -23.87 0.86
CA ASP A 362 -18.64 -22.66 0.04
C ASP A 362 -18.37 -21.46 0.98
N PRO A 363 -17.26 -20.72 0.79
CA PRO A 363 -16.93 -19.60 1.66
C PRO A 363 -17.91 -18.43 1.57
N GLU A 364 -18.74 -18.39 0.50
CA GLU A 364 -19.72 -17.33 0.27
C GLU A 364 -21.13 -17.75 0.67
N CYS A 365 -21.45 -19.04 0.58
CA CYS A 365 -22.78 -19.57 0.82
C CYS A 365 -22.67 -20.91 1.57
N ARG A 366 -22.55 -20.86 2.91
CA ARG A 366 -22.47 -22.09 3.72
C ARG A 366 -23.69 -23.00 3.58
N GLU A 367 -24.84 -22.45 3.21
CA GLU A 367 -26.05 -23.22 2.99
C GLU A 367 -26.01 -23.92 1.62
N CYS A 368 -25.24 -23.37 0.66
CA CYS A 368 -25.08 -23.97 -0.67
C CYS A 368 -24.17 -25.20 -0.67
N LEU A 369 -23.13 -25.19 0.18
CA LEU A 369 -22.23 -26.31 0.35
C LEU A 369 -21.67 -26.31 1.78
N ASN A 370 -21.93 -27.41 2.50
CA ASN A 370 -21.38 -27.67 3.84
C ASN A 370 -21.29 -29.19 4.02
N ALA A 371 -20.19 -29.77 3.59
CA ALA A 371 -19.92 -31.21 3.72
C ALA A 371 -18.80 -31.43 4.74
N SER A 372 -18.96 -32.41 5.61
CA SER A 372 -17.93 -32.78 6.58
C SER A 372 -17.81 -34.29 6.73
N SER A 373 -16.65 -34.75 7.15
CA SER A 373 -16.41 -36.13 7.56
C SER A 373 -17.16 -36.46 8.85
N GLY A 374 -17.11 -37.70 9.27
CA GLY A 374 -17.39 -38.07 10.64
C GLY A 374 -16.41 -37.39 11.63
N GLU A 375 -16.81 -37.32 12.89
CA GLU A 375 -15.95 -36.82 13.95
C GLU A 375 -14.80 -37.80 14.20
N ILE A 376 -13.59 -37.28 14.35
CA ILE A 376 -12.38 -38.06 14.61
C ILE A 376 -12.14 -38.04 16.13
N VAL A 377 -12.34 -39.17 16.78
CA VAL A 377 -12.17 -39.33 18.22
C VAL A 377 -11.37 -40.57 18.54
N GLY A 378 -10.76 -40.63 19.73
CA GLY A 378 -9.96 -41.74 20.19
C GLY A 378 -8.59 -41.83 19.54
N THR A 379 -8.09 -43.08 19.38
CA THR A 379 -6.81 -43.37 18.73
C THR A 379 -7.08 -44.24 17.51
N THR A 380 -6.69 -43.76 16.33
CA THR A 380 -6.83 -44.47 15.06
C THR A 380 -5.50 -44.45 14.28
N PRO A 381 -5.11 -45.57 13.65
CA PRO A 381 -4.01 -45.55 12.69
C PRO A 381 -4.34 -44.69 11.47
N TRP A 382 -3.37 -44.50 10.59
CA TRP A 382 -3.61 -43.84 9.31
C TRP A 382 -4.76 -44.55 8.54
N HIS A 383 -5.72 -43.76 8.08
CA HIS A 383 -6.85 -44.23 7.27
C HIS A 383 -7.36 -43.10 6.38
N GLU A 384 -7.91 -43.48 5.24
CA GLU A 384 -8.50 -42.54 4.28
C GLU A 384 -9.83 -41.98 4.79
N VAL A 385 -9.97 -40.67 4.82
CA VAL A 385 -11.25 -39.96 4.91
C VAL A 385 -11.64 -39.52 3.52
N ARG A 386 -12.86 -39.79 3.09
CA ARG A 386 -13.38 -39.49 1.75
C ARG A 386 -14.69 -38.70 1.83
N LEU A 387 -14.74 -37.56 1.11
CA LEU A 387 -15.94 -36.75 0.96
C LEU A 387 -16.26 -36.58 -0.51
N THR A 388 -17.50 -36.84 -0.91
CA THR A 388 -18.00 -36.54 -2.26
C THR A 388 -19.04 -35.46 -2.14
N PHE A 389 -18.89 -34.38 -2.89
CA PHE A 389 -19.80 -33.26 -2.88
C PHE A 389 -19.97 -32.67 -4.28
N ARG A 390 -21.06 -31.93 -4.48
CA ARG A 390 -21.32 -31.19 -5.72
C ARG A 390 -21.37 -29.70 -5.40
N THR A 391 -20.66 -28.89 -6.20
CA THR A 391 -20.68 -27.44 -6.10
C THR A 391 -22.02 -26.87 -6.60
N GLY A 392 -22.46 -25.79 -5.99
CA GLY A 392 -23.64 -25.04 -6.43
C GLY A 392 -23.41 -24.27 -7.74
N PRO A 393 -24.46 -23.66 -8.30
CA PRO A 393 -24.38 -22.96 -9.59
C PRO A 393 -23.49 -21.70 -9.56
N HIS A 394 -23.19 -21.18 -8.38
CA HIS A 394 -22.38 -19.97 -8.20
C HIS A 394 -21.10 -20.23 -7.39
N THR A 395 -20.84 -21.49 -6.99
CA THR A 395 -19.67 -21.85 -6.18
C THR A 395 -18.43 -21.87 -7.07
N THR A 396 -17.57 -20.87 -6.95
CA THR A 396 -16.31 -20.74 -7.72
C THR A 396 -15.07 -21.07 -6.89
N ALA A 397 -15.23 -21.24 -5.58
CA ALA A 397 -14.18 -21.74 -4.69
C ALA A 397 -14.80 -22.53 -3.54
N VAL A 398 -14.01 -23.43 -2.97
CA VAL A 398 -14.34 -24.11 -1.72
C VAL A 398 -13.25 -23.84 -0.67
N ARG A 399 -13.64 -23.87 0.60
CA ARG A 399 -12.70 -23.91 1.71
C ARG A 399 -12.65 -25.31 2.26
N ILE A 400 -11.48 -25.92 2.22
CA ILE A 400 -11.16 -27.19 2.86
C ILE A 400 -10.52 -26.86 4.20
N SER A 401 -10.98 -27.42 5.30
CA SER A 401 -10.46 -27.13 6.63
C SER A 401 -10.49 -28.32 7.58
N VAL A 402 -9.62 -28.28 8.58
CA VAL A 402 -9.83 -29.04 9.82
C VAL A 402 -10.71 -28.18 10.71
N TRP A 403 -11.89 -28.70 11.06
CA TRP A 403 -12.89 -27.93 11.78
C TRP A 403 -13.46 -28.72 12.95
N ARG A 404 -13.68 -28.04 14.07
CA ARG A 404 -14.36 -28.57 15.25
C ARG A 404 -15.52 -27.70 15.67
N ALA A 405 -16.70 -28.27 15.84
CA ALA A 405 -17.83 -27.58 16.46
C ALA A 405 -17.65 -27.54 18.00
N ARG A 406 -18.33 -26.58 18.62
CA ARG A 406 -18.52 -26.66 20.09
C ARG A 406 -19.26 -27.92 20.42
N SER A 407 -18.79 -28.67 21.45
CA SER A 407 -19.49 -29.84 21.93
C SER A 407 -20.79 -29.45 22.63
N LEU A 408 -21.86 -30.16 22.29
CA LEU A 408 -23.16 -30.05 22.97
C LEU A 408 -23.28 -31.07 24.11
N GLY A 409 -22.39 -32.07 24.16
CA GLY A 409 -22.31 -33.12 25.13
C GLY A 409 -20.99 -33.11 25.88
N TYR A 410 -20.95 -33.84 26.99
CA TYR A 410 -19.74 -34.04 27.79
C TYR A 410 -18.90 -35.18 27.21
N PRO A 411 -17.55 -35.06 27.15
CA PRO A 411 -16.71 -33.95 27.58
C PRO A 411 -16.73 -32.78 26.59
N THR A 412 -16.77 -31.55 27.09
CA THR A 412 -16.81 -30.33 26.28
C THR A 412 -15.43 -29.89 25.81
N GLU A 413 -14.40 -30.25 26.54
CA GLU A 413 -12.99 -30.05 26.22
C GLU A 413 -12.55 -30.89 25.01
N ILE A 414 -11.40 -30.53 24.42
CA ILE A 414 -10.69 -31.39 23.48
C ILE A 414 -9.23 -31.49 23.84
N LEU A 415 -8.76 -32.73 23.96
CA LEU A 415 -7.37 -33.09 24.17
C LEU A 415 -6.96 -34.15 23.14
N GLY A 416 -5.67 -34.25 22.84
CA GLY A 416 -5.12 -35.25 21.94
C GLY A 416 -4.50 -34.67 20.68
N THR A 417 -4.11 -35.54 19.76
CA THR A 417 -3.37 -35.13 18.54
C THR A 417 -3.99 -35.73 17.30
N LEU A 418 -4.12 -34.92 16.26
CA LEU A 418 -4.54 -35.29 14.92
C LEU A 418 -3.37 -35.06 13.95
N TRP A 419 -3.16 -36.01 13.04
CA TRP A 419 -2.28 -35.85 11.88
C TRP A 419 -3.12 -35.91 10.61
N LEU A 420 -2.73 -35.08 9.64
CA LEU A 420 -3.36 -34.99 8.31
C LEU A 420 -2.26 -35.02 7.24
N ASP A 421 -2.48 -35.80 6.22
CA ASP A 421 -1.56 -35.95 5.10
C ASP A 421 -2.31 -36.28 3.79
N GLN A 422 -1.66 -36.17 2.64
CA GLN A 422 -2.15 -36.57 1.32
C GLN A 422 -3.56 -36.04 1.00
N VAL A 423 -3.80 -34.76 1.31
CA VAL A 423 -5.07 -34.10 0.98
C VAL A 423 -5.18 -33.90 -0.52
N THR A 424 -6.20 -34.48 -1.15
CA THR A 424 -6.42 -34.35 -2.58
C THR A 424 -7.84 -33.87 -2.89
N LEU A 425 -8.01 -33.03 -3.91
CA LEU A 425 -9.33 -32.67 -4.45
C LEU A 425 -9.34 -32.88 -5.95
N LYS A 426 -10.17 -33.81 -6.43
CA LYS A 426 -10.25 -34.14 -7.86
C LYS A 426 -11.69 -34.08 -8.36
N PRO A 427 -11.95 -33.53 -9.56
CA PRO A 427 -13.27 -33.62 -10.16
C PRO A 427 -13.55 -35.10 -10.53
N THR A 428 -14.79 -35.56 -10.34
CA THR A 428 -15.23 -36.83 -10.91
C THR A 428 -15.44 -36.66 -12.39
N ALA A 429 -14.97 -37.61 -13.21
CA ALA A 429 -15.33 -37.66 -14.60
C ALA A 429 -16.86 -37.73 -14.72
N THR A 430 -17.46 -36.72 -15.34
CA THR A 430 -18.87 -36.79 -15.72
C THR A 430 -19.00 -37.96 -16.67
N ALA A 431 -19.66 -39.03 -16.24
CA ALA A 431 -20.08 -40.08 -17.20
C ALA A 431 -21.03 -39.38 -18.17
N PHE A 432 -20.54 -39.05 -19.36
CA PHE A 432 -21.39 -38.70 -20.46
C PHE A 432 -22.30 -39.91 -20.65
N SER A 433 -23.58 -39.80 -20.29
CA SER A 433 -24.62 -40.74 -20.65
C SER A 433 -24.69 -40.77 -22.15
N ALA A 434 -24.06 -41.79 -22.73
CA ALA A 434 -24.27 -42.21 -24.11
C ALA A 434 -25.65 -42.82 -24.21
N ALA A 435 -26.69 -42.01 -24.00
CA ALA A 435 -28.06 -42.33 -24.42
C ALA A 435 -28.30 -41.64 -25.77
N ALA A 436 -27.57 -42.07 -26.79
CA ALA A 436 -27.86 -41.71 -28.17
C ALA A 436 -28.42 -42.93 -28.86
N GLY A 437 -29.74 -42.98 -28.91
CA GLY A 437 -30.51 -43.29 -30.10
C GLY A 437 -30.31 -44.65 -30.74
N GLU A 438 -30.92 -45.71 -30.22
CA GLU A 438 -31.53 -46.70 -31.10
C GLU A 438 -32.68 -46.03 -31.87
N ARG A 439 -32.39 -45.52 -33.07
CA ARG A 439 -33.43 -45.34 -34.09
C ARG A 439 -33.68 -46.69 -34.68
N ARG A 440 -34.79 -47.35 -34.29
CA ARG A 440 -35.36 -48.41 -35.02
C ARG A 440 -35.91 -47.89 -36.37
N SER A 441 -35.35 -48.38 -37.44
CA SER A 441 -35.91 -48.30 -38.76
C SER A 441 -37.13 -49.24 -38.85
N PHE A 442 -38.26 -48.66 -39.21
CA PHE A 442 -39.32 -49.30 -40.00
C PHE A 442 -39.70 -48.41 -41.15
#